data_5e7b7aa1d5784fe1faa2a4a94d5b2e02
#
_entry.id   5e7b7aa1d5784fe1faa2a4a94d5b2e02
#
_cell.length_a   1.000
_cell.length_b   1.000
_cell.length_c   1.000
_cell.angle_alpha   90.00
_cell.angle_beta   90.00
_cell.angle_gamma   90.00
#
_symmetry.space_group_name_H-M   'P 1'
#
loop_
_entity.id
_entity.type
_entity.pdbx_description
1 polymer ?
#
loop_
_entity_poly.entity_id
_entity_poly.type
_entity_poly.pdbx_seq_one_letter_code
_entity_poly.pdbx_strand_id
1 'polypeptide(L)'
;MSTTWEQLEGAALSLVRSGPIKDRLADAYRNHLAFVRAEDLPAALREDFRACHDALTRERPLRGEDAVRATVRKMSSTEADLLACSVVRLFAAIVREYAGDEVRATVPANGNGAALHGAAHNGFNGLAAGARARNGASREIVL
;
A
#
# COMPACT_ATOMS: atom_id res chain seq x y z
N MET A 1 -5.59 -11.22 20.24
CA MET A 1 -4.95 -9.95 19.84
C MET A 1 -4.72 -9.98 18.34
N SER A 2 -5.15 -8.95 17.64
CA SER A 2 -4.90 -8.85 16.19
C SER A 2 -3.43 -8.51 15.93
N THR A 3 -2.85 -9.14 14.94
CA THR A 3 -1.49 -8.85 14.50
C THR A 3 -1.43 -7.50 13.75
N THR A 4 -0.24 -6.98 13.60
CA THR A 4 -0.02 -5.70 12.90
C THR A 4 -0.51 -5.76 11.44
N TRP A 5 -0.27 -6.87 10.75
CA TRP A 5 -0.74 -7.01 9.37
C TRP A 5 -2.26 -7.14 9.28
N GLU A 6 -2.92 -7.81 10.25
CA GLU A 6 -4.39 -7.87 10.33
C GLU A 6 -5.01 -6.48 10.56
N GLN A 7 -4.37 -5.64 11.36
CA GLN A 7 -4.81 -4.26 11.52
C GLN A 7 -4.67 -3.44 10.23
N LEU A 8 -3.58 -3.60 9.50
CA LEU A 8 -3.41 -2.94 8.20
C LEU A 8 -4.40 -3.47 7.15
N GLU A 9 -4.67 -4.77 7.15
CA GLU A 9 -5.71 -5.37 6.31
C GLU A 9 -7.09 -4.79 6.64
N GLY A 10 -7.45 -4.74 7.92
CA GLY A 10 -8.71 -4.15 8.38
C GLY A 10 -8.86 -2.68 7.99
N ALA A 11 -7.78 -1.91 8.07
CA ALA A 11 -7.75 -0.53 7.60
C ALA A 11 -8.02 -0.45 6.09
N ALA A 12 -7.35 -1.26 5.28
CA ALA A 12 -7.56 -1.33 3.84
C ALA A 12 -9.00 -1.75 3.49
N LEU A 13 -9.57 -2.72 4.20
CA LEU A 13 -10.96 -3.16 4.03
C LEU A 13 -11.95 -2.06 4.39
N SER A 14 -11.67 -1.23 5.40
CA SER A 14 -12.50 -0.08 5.74
C SER A 14 -12.58 0.93 4.61
N LEU A 15 -11.50 1.09 3.84
CA LEU A 15 -11.43 2.04 2.73
C LEU A 15 -12.25 1.62 1.50
N VAL A 16 -12.55 0.34 1.34
CA VAL A 16 -13.36 -0.16 0.20
C VAL A 16 -14.84 -0.24 0.50
N ARG A 17 -15.27 0.14 1.69
CA ARG A 17 -16.68 0.21 2.06
C ARG A 17 -17.37 1.39 1.37
N SER A 18 -18.70 1.41 1.41
CA SER A 18 -19.50 2.54 0.92
C SER A 18 -19.36 3.77 1.82
N GLY A 19 -19.67 4.93 1.26
CA GLY A 19 -19.64 6.21 1.98
C GLY A 19 -18.52 7.14 1.52
N PRO A 20 -18.51 8.40 2.01
CA PRO A 20 -17.49 9.38 1.67
C PRO A 20 -16.09 8.92 2.07
N ILE A 21 -15.08 9.21 1.25
CA ILE A 21 -13.69 8.80 1.49
C ILE A 21 -13.15 9.31 2.84
N LYS A 22 -13.53 10.50 3.25
CA LYS A 22 -13.10 11.07 4.53
C LYS A 22 -13.62 10.28 5.73
N ASP A 23 -14.86 9.81 5.67
CA ASP A 23 -15.46 8.99 6.72
C ASP A 23 -14.82 7.60 6.76
N ARG A 24 -14.61 6.97 5.61
CA ARG A 24 -13.91 5.69 5.50
C ARG A 24 -12.49 5.76 6.02
N LEU A 25 -11.79 6.84 5.76
CA LEU A 25 -10.43 7.07 6.23
C LEU A 25 -10.38 7.27 7.75
N ALA A 26 -11.34 8.01 8.31
CA ALA A 26 -11.47 8.16 9.76
C ALA A 26 -11.78 6.82 10.45
N ASP A 27 -12.66 6.01 9.86
CA ASP A 27 -12.99 4.67 10.38
C ASP A 27 -11.80 3.72 10.30
N ALA A 28 -11.05 3.73 9.19
CA ALA A 28 -9.82 2.96 9.04
C ALA A 28 -8.80 3.29 10.12
N TYR A 29 -8.63 4.56 10.43
CA TYR A 29 -7.75 4.99 11.49
C TYR A 29 -8.23 4.53 12.87
N ARG A 30 -9.46 4.87 13.25
CA ARG A 30 -10.00 4.60 14.59
C ARG A 30 -10.05 3.12 14.93
N ASN A 31 -10.49 2.31 13.99
CA ASN A 31 -10.74 0.91 14.21
C ASN A 31 -9.50 0.03 14.04
N HIS A 32 -8.47 0.54 13.36
CA HIS A 32 -7.31 -0.26 12.99
C HIS A 32 -5.98 0.46 13.19
N LEU A 33 -5.70 1.55 12.47
CA LEU A 33 -4.38 2.19 12.48
C LEU A 33 -3.98 2.75 13.85
N ALA A 34 -4.93 3.18 14.64
CA ALA A 34 -4.68 3.68 16.00
C ALA A 34 -4.07 2.63 16.93
N PHE A 35 -4.25 1.35 16.63
CA PHE A 35 -3.72 0.22 17.41
C PHE A 35 -2.37 -0.30 16.88
N VAL A 36 -1.90 0.21 15.75
CA VAL A 36 -0.60 -0.15 15.17
C VAL A 36 0.49 0.74 15.76
N ARG A 37 1.58 0.12 16.21
CA ARG A 37 2.78 0.83 16.65
C ARG A 37 3.86 0.69 15.59
N ALA A 38 4.60 1.77 15.34
CA ALA A 38 5.69 1.75 14.36
C ALA A 38 6.76 0.69 14.70
N GLU A 39 6.98 0.43 15.99
CA GLU A 39 7.94 -0.56 16.48
C GLU A 39 7.58 -1.99 16.07
N ASP A 40 6.30 -2.28 15.90
CA ASP A 40 5.78 -3.59 15.51
C ASP A 40 5.87 -3.84 13.99
N LEU A 41 6.27 -2.82 13.23
CA LEU A 41 6.46 -2.90 11.79
C LEU A 41 7.91 -3.23 11.42
N PRO A 42 8.14 -3.90 10.26
CA PRO A 42 9.47 -4.00 9.68
C PRO A 42 10.13 -2.62 9.55
N ALA A 43 11.43 -2.54 9.79
CA ALA A 43 12.16 -1.27 9.82
C ALA A 43 11.95 -0.40 8.56
N ALA A 44 11.87 -1.05 7.40
CA ALA A 44 11.65 -0.38 6.11
C ALA A 44 10.30 0.33 5.99
N LEU A 45 9.29 -0.04 6.79
CA LEU A 45 7.94 0.50 6.71
C LEU A 45 7.62 1.52 7.80
N ARG A 46 8.48 1.66 8.80
CA ARG A 46 8.23 2.50 9.98
C ARG A 46 8.09 3.98 9.64
N GLU A 47 8.93 4.48 8.76
CA GLU A 47 8.91 5.88 8.35
C GLU A 47 7.64 6.22 7.57
N ASP A 48 7.28 5.40 6.59
CA ASP A 48 6.04 5.58 5.81
C ASP A 48 4.80 5.51 6.69
N PHE A 49 4.79 4.58 7.64
CA PHE A 49 3.69 4.49 8.60
C PHE A 49 3.59 5.74 9.49
N ARG A 50 4.70 6.22 10.03
CA ARG A 50 4.72 7.44 10.84
C ARG A 50 4.23 8.66 10.05
N ALA A 51 4.69 8.81 8.82
CA ALA A 51 4.24 9.89 7.94
C ALA A 51 2.74 9.84 7.68
N CYS A 52 2.19 8.65 7.43
CA CYS A 52 0.75 8.45 7.26
C CYS A 52 -0.04 8.75 8.54
N HIS A 53 0.42 8.24 9.69
CA HIS A 53 -0.17 8.48 10.99
C HIS A 53 -0.19 9.98 11.34
N ASP A 54 0.93 10.65 11.16
CA ASP A 54 1.05 12.08 11.45
C ASP A 54 0.16 12.92 10.53
N ALA A 55 0.07 12.57 9.26
CA ALA A 55 -0.82 13.23 8.32
C ALA A 55 -2.30 13.06 8.68
N LEU A 56 -2.70 11.91 9.24
CA LEU A 56 -4.07 11.63 9.66
C LEU A 56 -4.46 12.27 11.00
N THR A 57 -3.49 12.69 11.80
CA THR A 57 -3.70 13.25 13.14
C THR A 57 -3.11 14.65 13.31
N ARG A 58 -2.80 15.35 12.21
CA ARG A 58 -2.10 16.64 12.22
C ARG A 58 -2.89 17.78 12.85
N GLU A 59 -4.21 17.72 12.79
CA GLU A 59 -5.06 18.81 13.28
C GLU A 59 -5.39 18.64 14.76
N ARG A 60 -5.40 19.76 15.46
CA ARG A 60 -5.86 19.78 16.86
C ARG A 60 -7.36 19.57 16.93
N PRO A 61 -7.87 18.61 17.73
CA PRO A 61 -9.30 18.37 17.82
C PRO A 61 -10.02 19.51 18.52
N LEU A 62 -11.23 19.79 18.06
CA LEU A 62 -12.19 20.63 18.75
C LEU A 62 -12.89 19.83 19.86
N ARG A 63 -13.69 20.51 20.68
CA ARG A 63 -14.43 19.87 21.78
C ARG A 63 -15.33 18.75 21.27
N GLY A 64 -15.18 17.54 21.80
CA GLY A 64 -15.97 16.36 21.41
C GLY A 64 -15.55 15.67 20.11
N GLU A 65 -14.43 16.08 19.54
CA GLU A 65 -13.88 15.55 18.30
C GLU A 65 -12.51 14.92 18.56
N ASP A 66 -12.14 13.87 17.86
CA ASP A 66 -10.78 13.33 17.89
C ASP A 66 -9.90 13.97 16.81
N ALA A 67 -8.58 13.75 16.89
CA ALA A 67 -7.62 14.36 15.98
C ALA A 67 -7.83 13.91 14.52
N VAL A 68 -8.19 12.64 14.27
CA VAL A 68 -8.44 12.16 12.91
C VAL A 68 -9.68 12.81 12.32
N ARG A 69 -10.73 12.99 13.10
CA ARG A 69 -11.96 13.68 12.64
C ARG A 69 -11.67 15.14 12.29
N ALA A 70 -10.94 15.84 13.15
CA ALA A 70 -10.51 17.22 12.90
C ALA A 70 -9.69 17.31 11.61
N THR A 71 -8.80 16.35 11.38
CA THR A 71 -7.93 16.33 10.23
C THR A 71 -8.71 16.06 8.94
N VAL A 72 -9.54 15.01 8.87
CA VAL A 72 -10.30 14.70 7.65
C VAL A 72 -11.32 15.77 7.32
N ARG A 73 -11.86 16.47 8.31
CA ARG A 73 -12.76 17.59 8.09
C ARG A 73 -12.10 18.73 7.31
N LYS A 74 -10.83 19.01 7.59
CA LYS A 74 -10.08 20.10 6.97
C LYS A 74 -9.36 19.71 5.68
N MET A 75 -9.08 18.42 5.48
CA MET A 75 -8.38 18.00 4.25
C MET A 75 -9.28 18.03 3.02
N SER A 76 -8.68 18.15 1.86
CA SER A 76 -9.39 18.01 0.58
C SER A 76 -9.70 16.54 0.29
N SER A 77 -10.64 16.30 -0.63
CA SER A 77 -10.92 14.93 -1.09
C SER A 77 -9.71 14.29 -1.78
N THR A 78 -8.94 15.07 -2.51
CA THR A 78 -7.70 14.61 -3.16
C THR A 78 -6.65 14.19 -2.13
N GLU A 79 -6.47 14.94 -1.05
CA GLU A 79 -5.58 14.53 0.04
C GLU A 79 -6.06 13.24 0.72
N ALA A 80 -7.37 13.12 0.95
CA ALA A 80 -7.96 11.92 1.51
C ALA A 80 -7.73 10.69 0.61
N ASP A 81 -7.88 10.83 -0.70
CA ASP A 81 -7.59 9.77 -1.67
C ASP A 81 -6.13 9.35 -1.63
N LEU A 82 -5.20 10.29 -1.57
CA LEU A 82 -3.76 10.00 -1.50
C LEU A 82 -3.39 9.27 -0.20
N LEU A 83 -3.96 9.68 0.92
CA LEU A 83 -3.74 9.00 2.21
C LEU A 83 -4.36 7.60 2.23
N ALA A 84 -5.54 7.42 1.64
CA ALA A 84 -6.13 6.10 1.47
C ALA A 84 -5.24 5.17 0.64
N CYS A 85 -4.68 5.66 -0.46
CA CYS A 85 -3.68 4.92 -1.23
C CYS A 85 -2.45 4.57 -0.41
N SER A 86 -1.97 5.48 0.45
CA SER A 86 -0.83 5.22 1.33
C SER A 86 -1.12 4.08 2.31
N VAL A 87 -2.31 4.02 2.88
CA VAL A 87 -2.74 2.92 3.76
C VAL A 87 -2.73 1.58 3.02
N VAL A 88 -3.29 1.53 1.82
CA VAL A 88 -3.30 0.30 1.00
C VAL A 88 -1.88 -0.12 0.61
N ARG A 89 -1.00 0.82 0.29
CA ARG A 89 0.41 0.53 -0.01
C ARG A 89 1.15 -0.02 1.20
N LEU A 90 0.90 0.49 2.40
CA LEU A 90 1.46 -0.05 3.64
C LEU A 90 1.02 -1.50 3.86
N PHE A 91 -0.26 -1.80 3.67
CA PHE A 91 -0.77 -3.16 3.75
C PHE A 91 -0.09 -4.08 2.72
N ALA A 92 -0.03 -3.67 1.46
CA ALA A 92 0.64 -4.43 0.42
C ALA A 92 2.13 -4.65 0.72
N ALA A 93 2.81 -3.65 1.28
CA ALA A 93 4.22 -3.73 1.63
C ALA A 93 4.47 -4.71 2.78
N ILE A 94 3.65 -4.70 3.83
CA ILE A 94 3.81 -5.65 4.95
C ILE A 94 3.56 -7.09 4.51
N VAL A 95 2.58 -7.33 3.64
CA VAL A 95 2.33 -8.66 3.07
C VAL A 95 3.54 -9.15 2.27
N ARG A 96 4.16 -8.29 1.48
CA ARG A 96 5.38 -8.63 0.72
C ARG A 96 6.57 -8.94 1.62
N GLU A 97 6.74 -8.21 2.72
CA GLU A 97 7.80 -8.48 3.69
C GLU A 97 7.64 -9.87 4.32
N TYR A 98 6.46 -10.21 4.79
CA TYR A 98 6.19 -11.54 5.36
C TYR A 98 6.33 -12.66 4.33
N ALA A 99 5.84 -12.49 3.11
CA ALA A 99 6.03 -13.47 2.03
C ALA A 99 7.50 -13.65 1.66
N GLY A 100 8.28 -12.57 1.66
CA GLY A 100 9.72 -12.60 1.44
C GLY A 100 10.48 -13.38 2.51
N ASP A 101 10.09 -13.25 3.77
CA ASP A 101 10.69 -13.98 4.89
C ASP A 101 10.37 -15.48 4.83
N GLU A 102 9.16 -15.86 4.48
CA GLU A 102 8.79 -17.27 4.28
C GLU A 102 9.60 -17.92 3.14
N VAL A 103 9.75 -17.22 2.03
CA VAL A 103 10.57 -17.70 0.89
C VAL A 103 12.03 -17.85 1.30
N ARG A 104 12.59 -16.91 2.04
CA ARG A 104 13.97 -17.02 2.55
C ARG A 104 14.16 -18.19 3.53
N ALA A 105 13.17 -18.46 4.37
CA ALA A 105 13.20 -19.57 5.31
C ALA A 105 13.11 -20.94 4.64
N THR A 106 12.49 -21.04 3.47
CA THR A 106 12.26 -22.29 2.73
C THR A 106 13.33 -22.60 1.68
N VAL A 107 14.15 -21.62 1.28
CA VAL A 107 15.25 -21.83 0.31
C VAL A 107 16.47 -22.39 1.05
N PRO A 108 16.90 -23.63 0.77
CA PRO A 108 18.15 -24.15 1.34
C PRO A 108 19.35 -23.35 0.83
N ALA A 109 20.36 -23.19 1.69
CA ALA A 109 21.54 -22.34 1.46
C ALA A 109 22.43 -22.76 0.25
N ASN A 110 22.07 -23.83 -0.48
CA ASN A 110 22.76 -24.29 -1.68
C ASN A 110 22.08 -23.76 -2.93
N GLY A 111 22.38 -22.52 -3.31
CA GLY A 111 21.66 -21.83 -4.33
C GLY A 111 22.31 -21.87 -5.71
N ASN A 112 21.63 -22.43 -6.70
CA ASN A 112 21.78 -22.10 -8.11
C ASN A 112 20.69 -21.09 -8.55
N GLY A 113 20.40 -20.11 -7.73
CA GLY A 113 19.38 -19.09 -8.02
C GLY A 113 19.70 -18.15 -9.19
N ALA A 114 20.98 -18.09 -9.62
CA ALA A 114 21.41 -17.21 -10.70
C ALA A 114 20.89 -17.62 -12.09
N ALA A 115 20.66 -18.92 -12.34
CA ALA A 115 20.20 -19.42 -13.63
C ALA A 115 18.71 -19.15 -13.91
N LEU A 116 17.88 -19.02 -12.89
CA LEU A 116 16.44 -18.77 -13.02
C LEU A 116 16.12 -17.30 -13.35
N HIS A 117 16.95 -16.37 -12.92
CA HIS A 117 16.78 -14.94 -13.23
C HIS A 117 17.04 -14.58 -14.70
N GLY A 118 17.95 -15.28 -15.36
CA GLY A 118 18.26 -15.04 -16.77
C GLY A 118 17.14 -15.43 -17.73
N ALA A 119 16.43 -16.53 -17.44
CA ALA A 119 15.36 -17.03 -18.31
C ALA A 119 14.08 -16.15 -18.23
N ALA A 120 13.76 -15.60 -17.07
CA ALA A 120 12.60 -14.72 -16.90
C ALA A 120 12.78 -13.36 -17.58
N HIS A 121 14.01 -12.87 -17.66
CA HIS A 121 14.32 -11.57 -18.26
C HIS A 121 14.20 -11.60 -19.80
N ASN A 122 14.59 -12.70 -20.43
CA ASN A 122 14.51 -12.85 -21.87
C ASN A 122 13.07 -13.00 -22.39
N GLY A 123 12.18 -13.60 -21.60
CA GLY A 123 10.77 -13.74 -21.96
C GLY A 123 10.01 -12.41 -21.95
N PHE A 124 10.35 -11.53 -21.04
CA PHE A 124 9.72 -10.22 -20.92
C PHE A 124 10.11 -9.26 -22.03
N ASN A 125 11.37 -9.27 -22.45
CA ASN A 125 11.86 -8.44 -23.55
C ASN A 125 11.26 -8.83 -24.92
N GLY A 126 10.96 -10.11 -25.13
CA GLY A 126 10.29 -10.58 -26.32
C GLY A 126 8.83 -10.09 -26.44
N LEU A 127 8.12 -10.03 -25.35
CA LEU A 127 6.74 -9.53 -25.31
C LEU A 127 6.66 -8.01 -25.51
N ALA A 128 7.61 -7.25 -24.99
CA ALA A 128 7.67 -5.80 -25.17
C ALA A 128 8.00 -5.41 -26.63
N ALA A 129 8.84 -6.16 -27.31
CA ALA A 129 9.14 -5.95 -28.74
C ALA A 129 7.94 -6.25 -29.64
N GLY A 130 7.15 -7.27 -29.31
CA GLY A 130 5.92 -7.60 -30.03
C GLY A 130 4.83 -6.53 -29.92
N ALA A 131 4.73 -5.89 -28.77
CA ALA A 131 3.75 -4.82 -28.54
C ALA A 131 4.07 -3.54 -29.33
N ARG A 132 5.35 -3.24 -29.56
CA ARG A 132 5.77 -2.08 -30.36
C ARG A 132 5.46 -2.25 -31.86
N ALA A 133 5.54 -3.45 -32.38
CA ALA A 133 5.24 -3.71 -33.76
C ALA A 133 3.75 -3.54 -34.11
N ARG A 134 2.86 -3.76 -33.17
CA ARG A 134 1.42 -3.58 -33.35
C ARG A 134 0.98 -2.13 -33.43
N ASN A 135 1.65 -1.23 -32.72
CA ASN A 135 1.33 0.18 -32.72
C ASN A 135 1.73 0.93 -33.99
N GLY A 136 2.69 0.38 -34.75
CA GLY A 136 3.08 0.94 -36.03
C GLY A 136 2.06 0.69 -37.15
N ALA A 137 1.34 -0.40 -37.10
CA ALA A 137 0.35 -0.77 -38.11
C ALA A 137 -0.94 0.03 -38.05
N SER A 138 -1.28 0.59 -36.89
CA SER A 138 -2.52 1.36 -36.69
C SER A 138 -2.47 2.77 -37.25
N ARG A 139 -1.32 3.26 -37.66
CA ARG A 139 -1.19 4.62 -38.20
C ARG A 139 -1.41 4.72 -39.70
N GLU A 140 -1.38 3.61 -40.43
CA GLU A 140 -1.61 3.62 -41.87
C GLU A 140 -3.09 3.59 -42.25
N ILE A 141 -3.98 3.32 -41.31
CA ILE A 141 -5.42 3.19 -41.60
C ILE A 141 -6.16 4.56 -41.51
N VAL A 142 -5.51 5.62 -41.06
CA VAL A 142 -6.13 6.94 -40.89
C VAL A 142 -5.93 7.87 -42.07
N LEU A 143 -5.28 7.39 -43.16
CA LEU A 143 -5.13 8.10 -44.40
C LEU A 143 -6.13 7.59 -45.44
#